data_d181eb7c685f700e33620223b8798a0c
#
_entry.id   d181eb7c685f700e33620223b8798a0c
#
_cell.length_a   1.000
_cell.length_b   1.000
_cell.length_c   1.000
_cell.angle_alpha   90.00
_cell.angle_beta   90.00
_cell.angle_gamma   90.00
#
_symmetry.space_group_name_H-M   'P 1'
#
loop_
_entity.id
_entity.type
_entity.pdbx_description
1 polymer ?
#
loop_
_entity_poly.entity_id
_entity_poly.type
_entity_poly.pdbx_seq_one_letter_code
_entity_poly.pdbx_strand_id
1 'polypeptide(L)'
;MALPKIDLPIFELELPSTGNKIKYRQYTVKEEKILLVAQESKDPAAEILAMKQVVNNCLLDTDIEDLAMFDLEYVHLVLRSKSVENTMDFSIKDDETDEDVKLTLNVDNVLINRTEGHTNEIKINDDYILMLKYPTIDAFIKISEMSPQDPLVNYFIMISCLDKIASEDEVHNFSDYSNEEVDGFMENLSSSVIKLIQTFFETMPKLRHEFXXXXSKGNDKTFVIEGLRTFFI
;
A
#
# COMPACT_ATOMS: atom_id res chain seq x y z
N MET A 1 0.58 -34.89 28.30
CA MET A 1 1.33 -33.63 28.54
C MET A 1 1.40 -32.85 27.25
N ALA A 2 1.08 -31.54 27.30
CA ALA A 2 1.22 -30.66 26.13
C ALA A 2 2.60 -30.02 26.15
N LEU A 3 3.13 -29.74 24.96
CA LEU A 3 4.38 -28.97 24.85
C LEU A 3 4.18 -27.54 25.38
N PRO A 4 5.21 -26.93 25.96
CA PRO A 4 5.09 -25.55 26.44
C PRO A 4 4.82 -24.59 25.31
N LYS A 5 4.01 -23.57 25.55
CA LYS A 5 3.84 -22.44 24.64
C LYS A 5 5.01 -21.47 24.85
N ILE A 6 5.53 -20.99 23.75
CA ILE A 6 6.61 -19.99 23.75
C ILE A 6 5.99 -18.64 23.49
N ASP A 7 6.08 -17.74 24.45
CA ASP A 7 5.58 -16.38 24.31
C ASP A 7 6.56 -15.57 23.45
N LEU A 8 6.02 -14.80 22.54
CA LEU A 8 6.80 -13.95 21.64
C LEU A 8 6.84 -12.52 22.20
N PRO A 9 7.95 -11.80 21.99
CA PRO A 9 8.02 -10.40 22.39
C PRO A 9 7.03 -9.55 21.59
N ILE A 10 6.48 -8.54 22.26
CA ILE A 10 5.55 -7.58 21.67
C ILE A 10 6.32 -6.29 21.37
N PHE A 11 6.12 -5.75 20.20
CA PHE A 11 6.74 -4.53 19.70
C PHE A 11 5.68 -3.49 19.38
N GLU A 12 6.10 -2.25 19.22
CA GLU A 12 5.24 -1.16 18.75
C GLU A 12 5.82 -0.55 17.48
N LEU A 13 4.95 -0.07 16.61
CA LEU A 13 5.30 0.76 15.45
C LEU A 13 4.25 1.85 15.28
N GLU A 14 4.61 2.89 14.55
CA GLU A 14 3.71 4.02 14.24
C GLU A 14 3.26 3.91 12.79
N LEU A 15 1.93 3.94 12.56
CA LEU A 15 1.37 3.85 11.21
C LEU A 15 1.67 5.12 10.42
N PRO A 16 2.20 4.98 9.20
CA PRO A 16 2.50 6.16 8.37
C PRO A 16 1.31 7.06 8.05
N SER A 17 0.11 6.49 7.88
CA SER A 17 -1.07 7.26 7.49
C SER A 17 -1.59 8.17 8.61
N THR A 18 -1.60 7.66 9.85
CA THR A 18 -2.30 8.30 10.97
C THR A 18 -1.38 8.77 12.09
N GLY A 19 -0.16 8.21 12.18
CA GLY A 19 0.72 8.40 13.33
C GLY A 19 0.31 7.58 14.55
N ASN A 20 -0.71 6.75 14.45
CA ASN A 20 -1.17 5.91 15.56
C ASN A 20 -0.16 4.81 15.85
N LYS A 21 0.06 4.54 17.14
CA LYS A 21 0.91 3.42 17.56
C LYS A 21 0.08 2.15 17.61
N ILE A 22 0.60 1.10 17.00
CA ILE A 22 -0.02 -0.23 17.00
C ILE A 22 0.95 -1.24 17.58
N LYS A 23 0.42 -2.34 18.13
CA LYS A 23 1.21 -3.42 18.72
C LYS A 23 1.25 -4.64 17.81
N TYR A 24 2.42 -5.26 17.72
CA TYR A 24 2.60 -6.44 16.88
C TYR A 24 3.58 -7.42 17.53
N ARG A 25 3.51 -8.69 17.09
CA ARG A 25 4.52 -9.72 17.38
C ARG A 25 5.23 -10.12 16.11
N GLN A 26 6.41 -10.67 16.25
CA GLN A 26 7.10 -11.31 15.12
C GLN A 26 6.23 -12.41 14.51
N TYR A 27 6.38 -12.67 13.22
CA TYR A 27 5.76 -13.85 12.65
C TYR A 27 6.61 -15.11 12.98
N THR A 28 5.93 -16.24 12.97
CA THR A 28 6.49 -17.55 13.27
C THR A 28 6.64 -18.36 11.99
N VAL A 29 7.15 -19.57 12.09
CA VAL A 29 7.20 -20.52 10.98
C VAL A 29 5.82 -20.73 10.33
N LYS A 30 4.72 -20.57 11.10
CA LYS A 30 3.37 -20.66 10.56
C LYS A 30 3.11 -19.58 9.51
N GLU A 31 3.44 -18.32 9.84
CA GLU A 31 3.26 -17.20 8.92
C GLU A 31 4.23 -17.28 7.74
N GLU A 32 5.48 -17.69 8.00
CA GLU A 32 6.48 -17.88 6.95
C GLU A 32 6.01 -18.89 5.88
N LYS A 33 5.40 -19.99 6.31
CA LYS A 33 4.83 -21.00 5.39
C LYS A 33 3.72 -20.41 4.52
N ILE A 34 2.89 -19.52 5.07
CA ILE A 34 1.83 -18.86 4.30
C ILE A 34 2.46 -18.06 3.14
N LEU A 35 3.49 -17.27 3.45
CA LEU A 35 4.18 -16.45 2.45
C LEU A 35 4.87 -17.30 1.39
N LEU A 36 5.57 -18.37 1.79
CA LEU A 36 6.26 -19.28 0.87
C LEU A 36 5.28 -19.95 -0.12
N VAL A 37 4.15 -20.43 0.37
CA VAL A 37 3.14 -21.07 -0.48
C VAL A 37 2.59 -20.06 -1.50
N ALA A 38 2.32 -18.82 -1.07
CA ALA A 38 1.82 -17.79 -1.96
C ALA A 38 2.85 -17.43 -3.04
N GLN A 39 4.11 -17.28 -2.66
CA GLN A 39 5.20 -16.98 -3.58
C GLN A 39 5.37 -18.07 -4.65
N GLU A 40 5.26 -19.35 -4.24
CA GLU A 40 5.35 -20.47 -5.18
C GLU A 40 4.20 -20.49 -6.20
N SER A 41 3.04 -19.92 -5.86
CA SER A 41 1.90 -19.88 -6.76
C SER A 41 2.10 -18.94 -7.94
N LYS A 42 2.98 -17.94 -7.80
CA LYS A 42 3.23 -16.87 -8.78
C LYS A 42 1.96 -16.10 -9.16
N ASP A 43 1.01 -16.06 -8.23
CA ASP A 43 -0.27 -15.35 -8.39
C ASP A 43 -0.23 -14.08 -7.52
N PRO A 44 -0.21 -12.87 -8.14
CA PRO A 44 -0.14 -11.63 -7.37
C PRO A 44 -1.29 -11.47 -6.36
N ALA A 45 -2.49 -11.93 -6.69
CA ALA A 45 -3.63 -11.87 -5.77
C ALA A 45 -3.38 -12.76 -4.54
N ALA A 46 -2.84 -13.97 -4.75
CA ALA A 46 -2.51 -14.88 -3.65
C ALA A 46 -1.42 -14.30 -2.76
N GLU A 47 -0.45 -13.61 -3.34
CA GLU A 47 0.63 -12.95 -2.57
C GLU A 47 0.09 -11.82 -1.70
N ILE A 48 -0.80 -10.98 -2.23
CA ILE A 48 -1.45 -9.89 -1.48
C ILE A 48 -2.30 -10.47 -0.34
N LEU A 49 -3.08 -11.52 -0.62
CA LEU A 49 -3.91 -12.19 0.39
C LEU A 49 -3.07 -12.81 1.50
N ALA A 50 -1.95 -13.43 1.15
CA ALA A 50 -1.02 -14.02 2.12
C ALA A 50 -0.41 -12.93 3.02
N MET A 51 0.01 -11.81 2.43
CA MET A 51 0.51 -10.66 3.18
C MET A 51 -0.55 -10.13 4.15
N LYS A 52 -1.79 -9.94 3.66
CA LYS A 52 -2.93 -9.52 4.48
C LYS A 52 -3.11 -10.47 5.68
N GLN A 53 -3.11 -11.77 5.42
CA GLN A 53 -3.28 -12.79 6.46
C GLN A 53 -2.14 -12.78 7.48
N VAL A 54 -0.90 -12.67 7.02
CA VAL A 54 0.29 -12.65 7.91
C VAL A 54 0.27 -11.41 8.80
N VAL A 55 0.01 -10.24 8.22
CA VAL A 55 -0.08 -9.00 8.99
C VAL A 55 -1.20 -9.11 10.03
N ASN A 56 -2.40 -9.55 9.62
CA ASN A 56 -3.54 -9.72 10.52
C ASN A 56 -3.22 -10.66 11.69
N ASN A 57 -2.52 -11.76 11.43
CA ASN A 57 -2.13 -12.71 12.48
C ASN A 57 -1.15 -12.10 13.49
N CYS A 58 -0.37 -11.12 13.09
CA CYS A 58 0.70 -10.54 13.90
C CYS A 58 0.30 -9.26 14.63
N LEU A 59 -0.74 -8.57 14.18
CA LEU A 59 -1.28 -7.39 14.87
C LEU A 59 -2.08 -7.82 16.09
N LEU A 60 -2.05 -7.01 17.17
CA LEU A 60 -2.65 -7.38 18.45
C LEU A 60 -3.84 -6.49 18.85
N ASP A 61 -3.89 -5.27 18.36
CA ASP A 61 -4.87 -4.28 18.79
C ASP A 61 -5.43 -3.40 17.66
N THR A 62 -5.23 -3.82 16.42
CA THR A 62 -5.62 -3.02 15.25
C THR A 62 -6.30 -3.93 14.22
N ASP A 63 -7.38 -3.44 13.65
CA ASP A 63 -8.06 -4.14 12.56
C ASP A 63 -7.34 -3.83 11.24
N ILE A 64 -6.98 -4.87 10.51
CA ILE A 64 -6.28 -4.74 9.25
C ILE A 64 -7.15 -4.09 8.16
N GLU A 65 -8.47 -4.20 8.28
CA GLU A 65 -9.40 -3.61 7.30
C GLU A 65 -9.34 -2.07 7.29
N ASP A 66 -8.88 -1.48 8.40
CA ASP A 66 -8.75 -0.03 8.52
C ASP A 66 -7.42 0.51 7.94
N LEU A 67 -6.52 -0.38 7.52
CA LEU A 67 -5.20 0.04 7.06
C LEU A 67 -5.21 0.50 5.60
N ALA A 68 -4.58 1.64 5.34
CA ALA A 68 -4.22 2.04 3.98
C ALA A 68 -3.24 1.02 3.39
N MET A 69 -3.22 0.88 2.07
CA MET A 69 -2.32 -0.09 1.43
C MET A 69 -0.85 0.14 1.79
N PHE A 70 -0.40 1.40 1.80
CA PHE A 70 1.00 1.69 2.16
C PHE A 70 1.31 1.46 3.65
N ASP A 71 0.31 1.53 4.54
CA ASP A 71 0.47 1.11 5.94
C ASP A 71 0.71 -0.40 6.02
N LEU A 72 -0.09 -1.18 5.28
CA LEU A 72 0.06 -2.63 5.24
C LEU A 72 1.45 -3.01 4.72
N GLU A 73 1.91 -2.36 3.65
CA GLU A 73 3.25 -2.55 3.09
C GLU A 73 4.33 -2.29 4.15
N TYR A 74 4.20 -1.16 4.85
CA TYR A 74 5.14 -0.75 5.87
C TYR A 74 5.16 -1.74 7.04
N VAL A 75 3.98 -2.11 7.55
CA VAL A 75 3.86 -3.10 8.64
C VAL A 75 4.50 -4.42 8.21
N HIS A 76 4.23 -4.88 6.99
CA HIS A 76 4.80 -6.14 6.48
C HIS A 76 6.34 -6.07 6.42
N LEU A 77 6.91 -4.97 5.94
CA LEU A 77 8.37 -4.79 5.91
C LEU A 77 8.97 -4.84 7.32
N VAL A 78 8.35 -4.13 8.28
CA VAL A 78 8.81 -4.12 9.67
C VAL A 78 8.71 -5.53 10.29
N LEU A 79 7.60 -6.23 10.04
CA LEU A 79 7.43 -7.62 10.50
C LEU A 79 8.54 -8.51 9.94
N ARG A 80 8.84 -8.40 8.65
CA ARG A 80 9.88 -9.18 8.00
C ARG A 80 11.25 -8.89 8.63
N SER A 81 11.58 -7.61 8.83
CA SER A 81 12.88 -7.21 9.39
C SER A 81 13.09 -7.74 10.81
N LYS A 82 12.02 -7.88 11.58
CA LYS A 82 12.08 -8.38 12.97
C LYS A 82 11.99 -9.92 13.06
N SER A 83 11.50 -10.56 12.00
CA SER A 83 11.20 -12.01 12.04
C SER A 83 12.25 -12.85 11.32
N VAL A 84 12.81 -12.35 10.24
CA VAL A 84 13.78 -13.09 9.41
C VAL A 84 15.11 -12.35 9.39
N GLU A 85 15.18 -11.26 8.66
CA GLU A 85 16.43 -10.58 8.35
C GLU A 85 16.12 -9.13 7.95
N ASN A 86 16.98 -8.21 8.38
CA ASN A 86 16.78 -6.78 8.09
C ASN A 86 17.20 -6.38 6.67
N THR A 87 17.66 -7.33 5.87
CA THR A 87 18.06 -7.08 4.49
C THR A 87 17.25 -7.93 3.52
N MET A 88 17.05 -7.38 2.33
CA MET A 88 16.36 -8.06 1.21
C MET A 88 17.15 -7.86 -0.06
N ASP A 89 17.36 -8.94 -0.81
CA ASP A 89 18.05 -8.89 -2.08
C ASP A 89 17.05 -8.80 -3.22
N PHE A 90 17.31 -7.92 -4.18
CA PHE A 90 16.51 -7.70 -5.38
C PHE A 90 17.38 -7.82 -6.63
N SER A 91 16.76 -8.17 -7.73
CA SER A 91 17.38 -8.07 -9.04
C SER A 91 16.52 -7.14 -9.90
N ILE A 92 17.11 -6.06 -10.37
CA ILE A 92 16.42 -5.08 -11.23
C ILE A 92 17.16 -5.05 -12.58
N LYS A 93 16.42 -5.06 -13.67
CA LYS A 93 17.01 -4.89 -14.99
C LYS A 93 17.43 -3.45 -15.22
N ASP A 94 18.64 -3.28 -15.69
CA ASP A 94 19.12 -1.97 -16.13
C ASP A 94 18.59 -1.71 -17.55
N ASP A 95 17.79 -0.69 -17.72
CA ASP A 95 17.13 -0.33 -18.98
C ASP A 95 18.13 0.00 -20.13
N GLU A 96 19.37 0.35 -19.78
CA GLU A 96 20.38 0.73 -20.77
C GLU A 96 21.23 -0.47 -21.24
N THR A 97 21.46 -1.43 -20.36
CA THR A 97 22.35 -2.57 -20.63
C THR A 97 21.60 -3.90 -20.74
N ASP A 98 20.35 -3.94 -20.30
CA ASP A 98 19.51 -5.16 -20.18
C ASP A 98 20.13 -6.20 -19.23
N GLU A 99 21.08 -5.78 -18.39
CA GLU A 99 21.74 -6.65 -17.40
C GLU A 99 20.96 -6.61 -16.07
N ASP A 100 21.02 -7.73 -15.34
CA ASP A 100 20.43 -7.82 -14.00
C ASP A 100 21.40 -7.21 -12.99
N VAL A 101 20.96 -6.15 -12.31
CA VAL A 101 21.70 -5.49 -11.23
C VAL A 101 21.16 -6.00 -9.90
N LYS A 102 22.03 -6.61 -9.11
CA LYS A 102 21.68 -7.09 -7.77
C LYS A 102 21.82 -5.96 -6.77
N LEU A 103 20.75 -5.73 -6.00
CA LEU A 103 20.66 -4.68 -5.00
C LEU A 103 20.28 -5.30 -3.66
N THR A 104 20.88 -4.82 -2.58
CA THR A 104 20.53 -5.24 -1.22
C THR A 104 19.88 -4.07 -0.50
N LEU A 105 18.63 -4.23 -0.12
CA LEU A 105 17.85 -3.26 0.65
C LEU A 105 18.00 -3.55 2.13
N ASN A 106 18.40 -2.52 2.91
CA ASN A 106 18.22 -2.57 4.35
C ASN A 106 16.85 -1.94 4.67
N VAL A 107 15.98 -2.70 5.31
CA VAL A 107 14.60 -2.27 5.58
C VAL A 107 14.55 -0.98 6.42
N ASP A 108 15.52 -0.77 7.31
CA ASP A 108 15.58 0.46 8.11
C ASP A 108 15.78 1.72 7.27
N ASN A 109 16.24 1.58 6.03
CA ASN A 109 16.46 2.69 5.11
C ASN A 109 15.26 3.01 4.22
N VAL A 110 14.18 2.22 4.31
CA VAL A 110 12.96 2.49 3.54
C VAL A 110 12.25 3.70 4.15
N LEU A 111 11.94 4.66 3.31
CA LEU A 111 11.28 5.90 3.74
C LEU A 111 9.83 5.92 3.22
N ILE A 112 8.99 6.60 3.96
CA ILE A 112 7.66 6.98 3.47
C ILE A 112 7.83 8.33 2.77
N ASN A 113 7.74 8.30 1.45
CA ASN A 113 7.79 9.53 0.67
C ASN A 113 6.46 10.28 0.85
N ARG A 114 6.54 11.52 1.30
CA ARG A 114 5.37 12.40 1.51
C ARG A 114 5.54 13.63 0.64
N THR A 115 4.61 13.82 -0.28
CA THR A 115 4.61 15.00 -1.15
C THR A 115 4.08 16.21 -0.37
N GLU A 116 4.83 17.29 -0.36
CA GLU A 116 4.39 18.53 0.27
C GLU A 116 3.10 19.03 -0.39
N GLY A 117 2.14 19.43 0.43
CA GLY A 117 0.84 19.90 -0.06
C GLY A 117 -0.15 18.79 -0.38
N HIS A 118 0.18 17.52 -0.11
CA HIS A 118 -0.77 16.42 -0.27
C HIS A 118 -2.01 16.66 0.62
N THR A 119 -3.19 16.50 0.06
CA THR A 119 -4.45 16.62 0.78
C THR A 119 -5.45 15.58 0.25
N ASN A 120 -6.27 15.08 1.15
CA ASN A 120 -7.39 14.21 0.81
C ASN A 120 -8.73 15.00 0.71
N GLU A 121 -8.67 16.31 0.89
CA GLU A 121 -9.84 17.19 0.76
C GLU A 121 -9.81 17.88 -0.61
N ILE A 122 -10.86 17.69 -1.39
CA ILE A 122 -10.98 18.23 -2.73
C ILE A 122 -12.20 19.15 -2.77
N LYS A 123 -11.96 20.43 -3.01
CA LYS A 123 -13.04 21.41 -3.16
C LYS A 123 -13.71 21.19 -4.52
N ILE A 124 -15.00 20.78 -4.50
CA ILE A 124 -15.81 20.62 -5.71
C ILE A 124 -16.31 22.00 -6.18
N ASN A 125 -16.83 22.77 -5.24
CA ASN A 125 -17.32 24.15 -5.46
C ASN A 125 -17.33 24.90 -4.13
N ASP A 126 -18.02 26.02 -4.04
CA ASP A 126 -18.03 26.81 -2.80
C ASP A 126 -18.85 26.16 -1.68
N ASP A 127 -19.76 25.25 -2.02
CA ASP A 127 -20.66 24.62 -1.05
C ASP A 127 -20.15 23.23 -0.61
N TYR A 128 -19.41 22.50 -1.43
CA TYR A 128 -19.10 21.09 -1.22
C TYR A 128 -17.60 20.77 -1.26
N ILE A 129 -17.17 20.00 -0.26
CA ILE A 129 -15.83 19.41 -0.19
C ILE A 129 -15.99 17.89 -0.26
N LEU A 130 -15.29 17.28 -1.21
CA LEU A 130 -15.17 15.82 -1.34
C LEU A 130 -13.96 15.37 -0.52
N MET A 131 -14.14 14.38 0.34
CA MET A 131 -13.07 13.78 1.13
C MET A 131 -12.76 12.39 0.57
N LEU A 132 -11.48 12.12 0.38
CA LEU A 132 -10.98 10.84 -0.10
C LEU A 132 -10.31 10.07 1.03
N LYS A 133 -10.35 8.75 0.94
CA LYS A 133 -9.58 7.84 1.79
C LYS A 133 -8.53 7.13 0.92
N TYR A 134 -7.48 6.66 1.56
CA TYR A 134 -6.45 5.92 0.85
C TYR A 134 -6.96 4.56 0.38
N PRO A 135 -6.45 4.05 -0.75
CA PRO A 135 -6.85 2.72 -1.21
C PRO A 135 -6.54 1.66 -0.15
N THR A 136 -7.51 0.79 0.08
CA THR A 136 -7.36 -0.34 1.01
C THR A 136 -6.83 -1.56 0.27
N ILE A 137 -6.42 -2.56 1.04
CA ILE A 137 -5.97 -3.83 0.47
C ILE A 137 -7.06 -4.51 -0.36
N ASP A 138 -8.33 -4.40 0.05
CA ASP A 138 -9.44 -5.02 -0.69
C ASP A 138 -9.65 -4.37 -2.06
N ALA A 139 -9.42 -3.06 -2.16
CA ALA A 139 -9.43 -2.38 -3.45
C ALA A 139 -8.32 -2.93 -4.36
N PHE A 140 -7.11 -3.12 -3.81
CA PHE A 140 -5.99 -3.69 -4.58
C PHE A 140 -6.23 -5.14 -5.01
N ILE A 141 -6.83 -5.95 -4.15
CA ILE A 141 -7.19 -7.34 -4.52
C ILE A 141 -8.12 -7.34 -5.73
N LYS A 142 -9.18 -6.53 -5.68
CA LYS A 142 -10.13 -6.42 -6.81
C LYS A 142 -9.44 -5.93 -8.08
N ILE A 143 -8.56 -4.95 -7.96
CA ILE A 143 -7.78 -4.43 -9.10
C ILE A 143 -6.89 -5.53 -9.69
N SER A 144 -6.26 -6.34 -8.86
CA SER A 144 -5.37 -7.42 -9.32
C SER A 144 -6.12 -8.50 -10.12
N GLU A 145 -7.44 -8.61 -9.93
CA GLU A 145 -8.30 -9.52 -10.67
C GLU A 145 -8.76 -8.95 -12.03
N MET A 146 -8.58 -7.63 -12.22
CA MET A 146 -8.94 -6.97 -13.47
C MET A 146 -7.79 -7.06 -14.47
N SER A 147 -8.10 -7.02 -15.76
CA SER A 147 -7.06 -6.94 -16.78
C SER A 147 -6.28 -5.62 -16.63
N PRO A 148 -4.94 -5.64 -16.68
CA PRO A 148 -4.16 -4.40 -16.60
C PRO A 148 -4.48 -3.39 -17.73
N GLN A 149 -5.04 -3.86 -18.84
CA GLN A 149 -5.44 -3.01 -19.97
C GLN A 149 -6.91 -2.57 -19.88
N ASP A 150 -7.64 -2.98 -18.83
CA ASP A 150 -9.03 -2.57 -18.67
C ASP A 150 -9.10 -1.05 -18.43
N PRO A 151 -9.78 -0.30 -19.29
CA PRO A 151 -9.85 1.16 -19.11
C PRO A 151 -10.58 1.60 -17.85
N LEU A 152 -11.33 0.69 -17.21
CA LEU A 152 -12.09 0.98 -16.00
C LEU A 152 -11.26 0.80 -14.72
N VAL A 153 -10.03 0.30 -14.78
CA VAL A 153 -9.17 0.11 -13.58
C VAL A 153 -9.03 1.45 -12.82
N ASN A 154 -8.65 2.51 -13.51
CA ASN A 154 -8.45 3.82 -12.87
C ASN A 154 -9.77 4.36 -12.29
N TYR A 155 -10.88 4.16 -12.98
CA TYR A 155 -12.20 4.56 -12.52
C TYR A 155 -12.57 3.80 -11.23
N PHE A 156 -12.34 2.51 -11.23
CA PHE A 156 -12.59 1.66 -10.06
C PHE A 156 -11.76 2.11 -8.84
N ILE A 157 -10.48 2.41 -9.07
CA ILE A 157 -9.61 2.92 -8.00
C ILE A 157 -10.19 4.22 -7.42
N MET A 158 -10.58 5.17 -8.29
CA MET A 158 -11.15 6.45 -7.85
C MET A 158 -12.40 6.25 -6.98
N ILE A 159 -13.33 5.40 -7.44
CA ILE A 159 -14.58 5.12 -6.69
C ILE A 159 -14.25 4.50 -5.32
N SER A 160 -13.32 3.54 -5.26
CA SER A 160 -12.98 2.85 -4.02
C SER A 160 -12.38 3.78 -2.95
N CYS A 161 -11.90 4.95 -3.37
CA CYS A 161 -11.30 5.94 -2.47
C CYS A 161 -12.26 7.06 -2.06
N LEU A 162 -13.50 7.06 -2.53
CA LEU A 162 -14.50 8.03 -2.06
C LEU A 162 -14.85 7.71 -0.60
N ASP A 163 -14.74 8.71 0.27
CA ASP A 163 -15.09 8.58 1.68
C ASP A 163 -16.42 9.27 1.95
N LYS A 164 -16.43 10.59 1.84
CA LYS A 164 -17.64 11.38 2.08
C LYS A 164 -17.61 12.69 1.31
N ILE A 165 -18.78 13.29 1.17
CA ILE A 165 -18.92 14.65 0.65
C ILE A 165 -19.66 15.47 1.73
N ALA A 166 -19.17 16.68 2.00
CA ALA A 166 -19.67 17.53 3.07
C ALA A 166 -19.94 18.94 2.59
N SER A 167 -20.98 19.55 3.15
CA SER A 167 -21.27 20.98 3.07
C SER A 167 -21.32 21.57 4.49
N GLU A 168 -21.71 22.83 4.63
CA GLU A 168 -21.88 23.45 5.96
C GLU A 168 -22.95 22.74 6.81
N ASP A 169 -23.99 22.21 6.14
CA ASP A 169 -25.19 21.70 6.82
C ASP A 169 -25.29 20.18 6.86
N GLU A 170 -24.60 19.47 5.97
CA GLU A 170 -24.79 18.01 5.81
C GLU A 170 -23.53 17.28 5.41
N VAL A 171 -23.47 16.00 5.77
CA VAL A 171 -22.37 15.08 5.40
C VAL A 171 -23.00 13.80 4.85
N HIS A 172 -22.54 13.37 3.70
CA HIS A 172 -22.96 12.13 3.07
C HIS A 172 -21.77 11.19 2.97
N ASN A 173 -21.84 10.02 3.60
CA ASN A 173 -20.81 8.98 3.48
C ASN A 173 -21.12 8.12 2.27
N PHE A 174 -20.17 7.90 1.38
CA PHE A 174 -20.39 7.11 0.17
C PHE A 174 -20.76 5.64 0.48
N SER A 175 -20.36 5.13 1.64
CA SER A 175 -20.76 3.80 2.10
C SER A 175 -22.27 3.62 2.31
N ASP A 176 -23.02 4.70 2.43
CA ASP A 176 -24.46 4.68 2.69
C ASP A 176 -25.29 4.63 1.39
N TYR A 177 -24.62 4.68 0.23
CA TYR A 177 -25.26 4.78 -1.10
C TYR A 177 -24.97 3.54 -1.94
N SER A 178 -25.88 3.25 -2.86
CA SER A 178 -25.71 2.15 -3.82
C SER A 178 -24.63 2.47 -4.86
N ASN A 179 -24.10 1.45 -5.51
CA ASN A 179 -23.10 1.63 -6.56
C ASN A 179 -23.64 2.53 -7.68
N GLU A 180 -24.91 2.38 -8.06
CA GLU A 180 -25.54 3.18 -9.10
C GLU A 180 -25.60 4.67 -8.74
N GLU A 181 -25.84 4.98 -7.45
CA GLU A 181 -25.84 6.36 -6.98
C GLU A 181 -24.44 6.95 -6.99
N VAL A 182 -23.44 6.16 -6.58
CA VAL A 182 -22.01 6.59 -6.58
C VAL A 182 -21.54 6.79 -8.03
N ASP A 183 -21.87 5.87 -8.93
CA ASP A 183 -21.54 6.01 -10.35
C ASP A 183 -22.18 7.28 -10.94
N GLY A 184 -23.46 7.52 -10.64
CA GLY A 184 -24.16 8.73 -11.08
C GLY A 184 -23.52 10.00 -10.55
N PHE A 185 -23.05 9.99 -9.30
CA PHE A 185 -22.30 11.11 -8.74
C PHE A 185 -21.00 11.35 -9.52
N MET A 186 -20.20 10.30 -9.74
CA MET A 186 -18.91 10.39 -10.43
C MET A 186 -19.07 10.91 -11.87
N GLU A 187 -20.09 10.44 -12.57
CA GLU A 187 -20.37 10.86 -13.98
C GLU A 187 -20.71 12.35 -14.07
N ASN A 188 -21.18 12.95 -12.99
CA ASN A 188 -21.54 14.38 -12.96
C ASN A 188 -20.41 15.29 -12.47
N LEU A 189 -19.25 14.73 -12.10
CA LEU A 189 -18.10 15.53 -11.70
C LEU A 189 -17.44 16.18 -12.94
N SER A 190 -16.98 17.41 -12.76
CA SER A 190 -16.24 18.10 -13.81
C SER A 190 -14.86 17.48 -14.03
N SER A 191 -14.31 17.65 -15.21
CA SER A 191 -12.93 17.19 -15.51
C SER A 191 -11.89 17.82 -14.58
N SER A 192 -12.13 19.02 -14.08
CA SER A 192 -11.21 19.67 -13.14
C SER A 192 -11.20 18.95 -11.78
N VAL A 193 -12.36 18.50 -11.30
CA VAL A 193 -12.44 17.71 -10.05
C VAL A 193 -11.74 16.35 -10.24
N ILE A 194 -11.97 15.70 -11.40
CA ILE A 194 -11.30 14.42 -11.71
C ILE A 194 -9.75 14.58 -11.66
N LYS A 195 -9.23 15.69 -12.21
CA LYS A 195 -7.78 15.98 -12.13
C LYS A 195 -7.29 16.14 -10.70
N LEU A 196 -8.09 16.74 -9.82
CA LEU A 196 -7.73 16.87 -8.40
C LEU A 196 -7.69 15.48 -7.72
N ILE A 197 -8.65 14.61 -8.06
CA ILE A 197 -8.64 13.21 -7.58
C ILE A 197 -7.38 12.50 -8.08
N GLN A 198 -7.00 12.68 -9.34
CA GLN A 198 -5.77 12.09 -9.88
C GLN A 198 -4.53 12.62 -9.14
N THR A 199 -4.49 13.92 -8.83
CA THR A 199 -3.39 14.53 -8.05
C THR A 199 -3.28 13.90 -6.67
N PHE A 200 -4.40 13.58 -6.02
CA PHE A 200 -4.38 12.86 -4.73
C PHE A 200 -3.60 11.54 -4.86
N PHE A 201 -3.87 10.74 -5.90
CA PHE A 201 -3.16 9.46 -6.12
C PHE A 201 -1.68 9.66 -6.44
N GLU A 202 -1.36 10.67 -7.23
CA GLU A 202 0.02 10.97 -7.61
C GLU A 202 0.87 11.38 -6.39
N THR A 203 0.25 12.10 -5.46
CA THR A 203 0.93 12.70 -4.30
C THR A 203 0.79 11.90 -3.01
N MET A 204 -0.04 10.86 -2.98
CA MET A 204 -0.27 10.08 -1.75
C MET A 204 1.03 9.43 -1.25
N PRO A 205 1.14 9.19 0.07
CA PRO A 205 2.34 8.56 0.62
C PRO A 205 2.62 7.19 -0.01
N LYS A 206 3.91 6.91 -0.22
CA LYS A 206 4.38 5.65 -0.80
C LYS A 206 5.68 5.23 -0.13
N LEU A 207 5.86 3.92 0.05
CA LEU A 207 7.18 3.41 0.42
C LEU A 207 8.15 3.67 -0.73
N ARG A 208 9.35 4.16 -0.39
CA ARG A 208 10.37 4.51 -1.38
C ARG A 208 11.76 4.21 -0.84
N HIS A 209 12.60 3.67 -1.68
CA HIS A 209 14.02 3.54 -1.41
C HIS A 209 14.83 3.81 -2.69
N GLU A 210 15.96 4.50 -2.55
CA GLU A 210 16.88 4.81 -3.64
C GLU A 210 18.20 4.09 -3.41
N PHE A 211 18.71 3.45 -4.48
CA PHE A 211 20.01 2.78 -4.48
C PHE A 211 20.95 3.55 -5.39
N UNK A 212 21.99 3.82 -5.10
CA UNK A 212 22.95 4.43 -5.87
C UNK A 212 23.94 3.39 -6.22
N UNK A 213 23.93 3.00 -7.24
CA UNK A 213 24.81 2.02 -7.69
C UNK A 213 25.70 2.58 -8.74
N UNK A 214 26.75 2.15 -8.73
CA UNK A 214 27.69 2.46 -9.72
C UNK A 214 27.49 1.45 -10.77
N UNK A 215 26.95 1.79 -11.67
CA UNK A 215 26.74 1.02 -12.81
C UNK A 215 28.03 0.56 -13.36
N SER A 216 28.03 -0.53 -14.26
CA SER A 216 29.18 -1.23 -14.85
C SER A 216 29.98 -0.40 -15.85
N LYS A 217 29.41 0.71 -16.34
CA LYS A 217 30.08 1.64 -17.26
C LYS A 217 30.68 2.87 -16.58
N GLY A 218 30.72 2.87 -15.23
CA GLY A 218 31.38 3.95 -14.49
C GLY A 218 30.55 5.21 -14.29
N ASN A 219 29.29 5.17 -14.64
CA ASN A 219 28.35 6.27 -14.36
C ASN A 219 27.53 5.92 -13.11
N ASP A 220 27.37 6.93 -12.26
CA ASP A 220 26.47 6.78 -11.09
C ASP A 220 25.03 6.75 -11.58
N LYS A 221 24.31 5.67 -11.29
CA LYS A 221 22.90 5.51 -11.63
C LYS A 221 22.09 5.29 -10.36
N THR A 222 20.95 5.97 -10.27
CA THR A 222 20.03 5.79 -9.15
C THR A 222 18.89 4.87 -9.56
N PHE A 223 18.75 3.76 -8.85
CA PHE A 223 17.60 2.88 -8.96
C PHE A 223 16.62 3.23 -7.86
N VAL A 224 15.35 3.40 -8.21
CA VAL A 224 14.30 3.75 -7.26
C VAL A 224 13.31 2.59 -7.17
N ILE A 225 13.07 2.11 -5.95
CA ILE A 225 11.99 1.19 -5.64
C ILE A 225 10.88 2.01 -5.01
N GLU A 226 9.66 1.94 -5.54
CA GLU A 226 8.52 2.68 -5.01
C GLU A 226 7.24 1.86 -5.14
N GLY A 227 6.51 1.74 -4.01
CA GLY A 227 5.22 1.06 -3.94
C GLY A 227 5.30 -0.46 -3.92
N LEU A 228 4.14 -1.08 -3.77
CA LEU A 228 3.96 -2.48 -3.43
C LEU A 228 4.70 -3.47 -4.33
N ARG A 229 4.53 -3.34 -5.64
CA ARG A 229 5.03 -4.32 -6.60
C ARG A 229 6.54 -4.49 -6.57
N THR A 230 7.26 -3.47 -6.14
CA THR A 230 8.72 -3.49 -6.19
C THR A 230 9.34 -4.03 -4.90
N PHE A 231 8.61 -3.96 -3.77
CA PHE A 231 9.14 -4.45 -2.49
C PHE A 231 8.87 -5.93 -2.23
N PHE A 232 8.04 -6.59 -3.04
CA PHE A 232 7.57 -7.96 -2.77
C PHE A 232 7.77 -8.94 -3.93
N ILE A 233 8.55 -8.57 -4.94
CA ILE A 233 8.91 -9.46 -6.06
C ILE A 233 10.11 -10.34 -5.68
#